data_7b5662989884ee05102b6be928f914bd
#
_entry.id   7b5662989884ee05102b6be928f914bd
#
_cell.length_a   1.000
_cell.length_b   1.000
_cell.length_c   1.000
_cell.angle_alpha   90.00
_cell.angle_beta   90.00
_cell.angle_gamma   90.00
#
_symmetry.space_group_name_H-M   'P 1'
#
loop_
_entity.id
_entity.type
_entity.pdbx_description
1 polymer ?
#
loop_
_entity_poly.entity_id
_entity_poly.type
_entity_poly.pdbx_seq_one_letter_code
_entity_poly.pdbx_strand_id
1 'polypeptide(L)'
;MGSATKLVTWALATFHATVFVLIIVVGAYSGGGLGTALGGLNTFVGLGLFVALWATTYATTSRALQGLDLIGSPRDRSGYARRAFRWGAVNGMSFLAILGIVALIVAVINTRPGQVATGIFVPFLFIAPFALVVSAAVGGAVGLIFGTLDLGLFALAGLGAGDAETTP
;
A
#
# COMPACT_ATOMS: atom_id res chain seq x y z
N MET A 1 -13.17 13.67 -11.80
CA MET A 1 -13.47 12.27 -11.43
C MET A 1 -14.94 12.18 -11.04
N GLY A 2 -15.71 11.31 -11.72
CA GLY A 2 -17.12 11.04 -11.39
C GLY A 2 -17.24 10.37 -10.00
N SER A 3 -18.44 10.44 -9.39
CA SER A 3 -18.69 9.82 -8.08
C SER A 3 -18.42 8.30 -8.06
N ALA A 4 -18.76 7.60 -9.13
CA ALA A 4 -18.49 6.17 -9.30
C ALA A 4 -16.99 5.82 -9.23
N THR A 5 -16.13 6.61 -9.89
CA THR A 5 -14.67 6.38 -9.84
C THR A 5 -14.10 6.57 -8.44
N LYS A 6 -14.64 7.52 -7.66
CA LYS A 6 -14.21 7.72 -6.26
C LYS A 6 -14.59 6.54 -5.37
N LEU A 7 -15.80 6.01 -5.55
CA LEU A 7 -16.28 4.84 -4.79
C LEU A 7 -15.44 3.60 -5.09
N VAL A 8 -15.16 3.32 -6.36
CA VAL A 8 -14.29 2.20 -6.79
C VAL A 8 -12.89 2.36 -6.20
N THR A 9 -12.30 3.55 -6.29
CA THR A 9 -10.98 3.82 -5.72
C THR A 9 -10.96 3.58 -4.21
N TRP A 10 -11.99 4.06 -3.50
CA TRP A 10 -12.12 3.87 -2.07
C TRP A 10 -12.26 2.39 -1.69
N ALA A 11 -13.11 1.65 -2.40
CA ALA A 11 -13.33 0.22 -2.18
C ALA A 11 -12.04 -0.59 -2.41
N LEU A 12 -11.35 -0.37 -3.55
CA LEU A 12 -10.08 -1.06 -3.85
C LEU A 12 -8.99 -0.71 -2.84
N ALA A 13 -8.83 0.56 -2.47
CA ALA A 13 -7.82 0.96 -1.49
C ALA A 13 -8.08 0.32 -0.11
N THR A 14 -9.34 0.26 0.31
CA THR A 14 -9.72 -0.41 1.57
C THR A 14 -9.48 -1.90 1.49
N PHE A 15 -9.85 -2.55 0.39
CA PHE A 15 -9.60 -3.97 0.15
C PHE A 15 -8.10 -4.28 0.19
N HIS A 16 -7.27 -3.54 -0.56
CA HIS A 16 -5.83 -3.77 -0.61
C HIS A 16 -5.15 -3.56 0.75
N ALA A 17 -5.48 -2.46 1.45
CA ALA A 17 -4.93 -2.19 2.78
C ALA A 17 -5.32 -3.30 3.78
N THR A 18 -6.58 -3.73 3.78
CA THR A 18 -7.07 -4.77 4.69
C THR A 18 -6.42 -6.12 4.40
N VAL A 19 -6.36 -6.54 3.13
CA VAL A 19 -5.72 -7.80 2.72
C VAL A 19 -4.24 -7.79 3.07
N PHE A 20 -3.55 -6.66 2.83
CA PHE A 20 -2.13 -6.54 3.16
C PHE A 20 -1.88 -6.68 4.66
N VAL A 21 -2.68 -6.01 5.50
CA VAL A 21 -2.60 -6.16 6.97
C VAL A 21 -2.89 -7.60 7.39
N LEU A 22 -3.90 -8.24 6.78
CA LEU A 22 -4.23 -9.64 7.07
C LEU A 22 -3.07 -10.58 6.75
N ILE A 23 -2.40 -10.38 5.60
CA ILE A 23 -1.23 -11.18 5.21
C ILE A 23 -0.10 -11.00 6.23
N ILE A 24 0.16 -9.77 6.70
CA ILE A 24 1.17 -9.50 7.72
C ILE A 24 0.81 -10.21 9.03
N VAL A 25 -0.44 -10.10 9.48
CA VAL A 25 -0.91 -10.71 10.74
C VAL A 25 -0.82 -12.24 10.67
N VAL A 26 -1.29 -12.85 9.58
CA VAL A 26 -1.21 -14.30 9.38
C VAL A 26 0.24 -14.76 9.28
N GLY A 27 1.10 -14.03 8.56
CA GLY A 27 2.53 -14.33 8.46
C GLY A 27 3.23 -14.24 9.82
N ALA A 28 2.95 -13.19 10.60
CA ALA A 28 3.50 -13.02 11.93
C ALA A 28 3.00 -14.11 12.91
N TYR A 29 1.74 -14.50 12.78
CA TYR A 29 1.16 -15.60 13.57
C TYR A 29 1.84 -16.93 13.23
N SER A 30 1.95 -17.27 11.96
CA SER A 30 2.58 -18.51 11.49
C SER A 30 4.07 -18.59 11.84
N GLY A 31 4.76 -17.45 11.88
CA GLY A 31 6.15 -17.35 12.30
C GLY A 31 6.39 -17.28 13.80
N GLY A 32 5.33 -17.35 14.63
CA GLY A 32 5.43 -17.23 16.09
C GLY A 32 5.79 -15.83 16.61
N GLY A 33 5.89 -14.83 15.70
CA GLY A 33 6.29 -13.46 16.03
C GLY A 33 5.15 -12.52 16.44
N LEU A 34 3.89 -12.98 16.38
CA LEU A 34 2.73 -12.11 16.60
C LEU A 34 2.70 -11.50 18.02
N GLY A 35 3.02 -12.30 19.05
CA GLY A 35 3.06 -11.83 20.44
C GLY A 35 4.11 -10.74 20.65
N THR A 36 5.28 -10.88 20.05
CA THR A 36 6.36 -9.89 20.10
C THR A 36 5.98 -8.61 19.32
N ALA A 37 5.37 -8.77 18.13
CA ALA A 37 4.93 -7.65 17.32
C ALA A 37 3.80 -6.85 17.99
N LEU A 38 2.81 -7.52 18.56
CA LEU A 38 1.68 -6.88 19.26
C LEU A 38 2.07 -6.31 20.63
N GLY A 39 3.02 -6.96 21.34
CA GLY A 39 3.50 -6.48 22.64
C GLY A 39 4.16 -5.11 22.61
N GLY A 40 4.70 -4.72 21.44
CA GLY A 40 5.27 -3.37 21.21
C GLY A 40 4.31 -2.35 20.59
N LEU A 41 3.11 -2.78 20.15
CA LEU A 41 2.14 -1.92 19.48
C LEU A 41 1.02 -1.51 20.44
N ASN A 42 1.00 -0.21 20.77
CA ASN A 42 -0.18 0.41 21.37
C ASN A 42 -1.29 0.53 20.30
N THR A 43 -2.55 0.36 20.70
CA THR A 43 -3.73 0.45 19.82
C THR A 43 -3.76 1.74 18.99
N PHE A 44 -3.38 2.88 19.59
CA PHE A 44 -3.34 4.16 18.86
C PHE A 44 -2.25 4.19 17.80
N VAL A 45 -1.09 3.60 18.08
CA VAL A 45 0.01 3.48 17.11
C VAL A 45 -0.42 2.56 15.96
N GLY A 46 -1.02 1.40 16.26
CA GLY A 46 -1.53 0.47 15.25
C GLY A 46 -2.59 1.11 14.36
N LEU A 47 -3.55 1.86 14.94
CA LEU A 47 -4.55 2.59 14.19
C LEU A 47 -3.92 3.68 13.32
N GLY A 48 -2.97 4.44 13.84
CA GLY A 48 -2.25 5.47 13.07
C GLY A 48 -1.49 4.88 11.87
N LEU A 49 -0.82 3.74 12.06
CA LEU A 49 -0.14 3.01 10.99
C LEU A 49 -1.12 2.49 9.94
N PHE A 50 -2.26 1.95 10.36
CA PHE A 50 -3.32 1.52 9.43
C PHE A 50 -3.85 2.69 8.61
N VAL A 51 -4.16 3.83 9.25
CA VAL A 51 -4.63 5.03 8.55
C VAL A 51 -3.58 5.56 7.56
N ALA A 52 -2.30 5.57 7.94
CA ALA A 52 -1.21 5.97 7.06
C ALA A 52 -1.09 5.03 5.85
N LEU A 53 -1.13 3.72 6.07
CA LEU A 53 -1.12 2.71 5.00
C LEU A 53 -2.34 2.89 4.09
N TRP A 54 -3.53 3.03 4.65
CA TRP A 54 -4.75 3.23 3.88
C TRP A 54 -4.70 4.51 3.05
N ALA A 55 -4.26 5.62 3.63
CA ALA A 55 -4.18 6.91 2.94
C ALA A 55 -3.17 6.88 1.78
N THR A 56 -1.99 6.29 1.98
CA THR A 56 -0.99 6.14 0.91
C THR A 56 -1.50 5.20 -0.19
N THR A 57 -2.16 4.09 0.18
CA THR A 57 -2.78 3.15 -0.76
C THR A 57 -3.91 3.82 -1.53
N TYR A 58 -4.76 4.60 -0.89
CA TYR A 58 -5.82 5.36 -1.56
C TYR A 58 -5.26 6.36 -2.57
N ALA A 59 -4.26 7.14 -2.17
CA ALA A 59 -3.63 8.14 -3.04
C ALA A 59 -2.99 7.49 -4.27
N THR A 60 -2.27 6.39 -4.10
CA THR A 60 -1.57 5.68 -5.18
C THR A 60 -2.54 4.92 -6.08
N THR A 61 -3.57 4.27 -5.54
CA THR A 61 -4.64 3.62 -6.31
C THR A 61 -5.42 4.64 -7.13
N SER A 62 -5.75 5.80 -6.55
CA SER A 62 -6.38 6.90 -7.29
C SER A 62 -5.55 7.34 -8.50
N ARG A 63 -4.23 7.43 -8.35
CA ARG A 63 -3.33 7.78 -9.45
C ARG A 63 -3.20 6.67 -10.48
N ALA A 64 -3.18 5.41 -10.07
CA ALA A 64 -3.12 4.25 -10.96
C ALA A 64 -4.37 4.15 -11.85
N LEU A 65 -5.55 4.44 -11.30
CA LEU A 65 -6.83 4.37 -12.00
C LEU A 65 -7.16 5.61 -12.84
N GLN A 66 -6.41 6.70 -12.67
CA GLN A 66 -6.71 7.97 -13.31
C GLN A 66 -6.68 7.88 -14.85
N GLY A 67 -7.81 8.18 -15.49
CA GLY A 67 -7.92 8.21 -16.96
C GLY A 67 -7.95 6.82 -17.62
N LEU A 68 -8.23 5.74 -16.86
CA LEU A 68 -8.40 4.40 -17.41
C LEU A 68 -9.88 4.00 -17.40
N ASP A 69 -10.30 3.31 -18.47
CA ASP A 69 -11.55 2.57 -18.55
C ASP A 69 -11.23 1.06 -18.54
N LEU A 70 -11.23 0.49 -17.33
CA LEU A 70 -10.87 -0.92 -17.12
C LEU A 70 -12.00 -1.89 -17.52
N ILE A 71 -13.22 -1.42 -17.63
CA ILE A 71 -14.39 -2.23 -18.01
C ILE A 71 -14.54 -2.24 -19.54
N GLY A 72 -14.49 -1.07 -20.17
CA GLY A 72 -14.76 -0.90 -21.60
C GLY A 72 -13.56 -1.14 -22.52
N SER A 73 -12.31 -1.01 -22.07
CA SER A 73 -11.13 -1.01 -22.94
C SER A 73 -10.10 -2.09 -22.58
N PRO A 74 -9.92 -3.14 -23.41
CA PRO A 74 -8.85 -4.13 -23.22
C PRO A 74 -7.44 -3.51 -23.24
N ARG A 75 -7.26 -2.42 -23.99
CA ARG A 75 -5.97 -1.71 -24.09
C ARG A 75 -5.59 -1.04 -22.78
N ASP A 76 -6.56 -0.52 -22.04
CA ASP A 76 -6.33 0.10 -20.75
C ASP A 76 -5.94 -0.94 -19.69
N ARG A 77 -6.46 -2.18 -19.81
CA ARG A 77 -6.10 -3.29 -18.93
C ARG A 77 -4.61 -3.63 -19.01
N SER A 78 -4.02 -3.67 -20.19
CA SER A 78 -2.58 -3.96 -20.34
C SER A 78 -1.68 -2.85 -19.77
N GLY A 79 -2.13 -1.60 -19.84
CA GLY A 79 -1.44 -0.45 -19.25
C GLY A 79 -1.54 -0.40 -17.72
N TYR A 80 -2.64 -0.95 -17.18
CA TYR A 80 -2.92 -0.89 -15.75
C TYR A 80 -1.89 -1.67 -14.90
N ALA A 81 -1.51 -2.88 -15.31
CA ALA A 81 -0.52 -3.67 -14.58
C ALA A 81 0.81 -2.92 -14.38
N ARG A 82 1.29 -2.24 -15.43
CA ARG A 82 2.49 -1.40 -15.36
C ARG A 82 2.32 -0.21 -14.40
N ARG A 83 1.14 0.42 -14.44
CA ARG A 83 0.81 1.52 -13.52
C ARG A 83 0.69 1.01 -12.08
N ALA A 84 0.06 -0.14 -11.86
CA ALA A 84 -0.07 -0.77 -10.55
C ALA A 84 1.30 -1.09 -9.94
N PHE A 85 2.25 -1.63 -10.73
CA PHE A 85 3.64 -1.80 -10.30
C PHE A 85 4.27 -0.47 -9.89
N ARG A 86 4.22 0.54 -10.74
CA ARG A 86 4.84 1.85 -10.49
C ARG A 86 4.27 2.52 -9.25
N TRP A 87 2.95 2.58 -9.14
CA TRP A 87 2.28 3.22 -8.02
C TRP A 87 2.37 2.38 -6.74
N GLY A 88 2.45 1.05 -6.85
CA GLY A 88 2.79 0.17 -5.74
C GLY A 88 4.18 0.44 -5.18
N ALA A 89 5.18 0.63 -6.04
CA ALA A 89 6.52 1.03 -5.63
C ALA A 89 6.53 2.38 -4.90
N VAL A 90 5.80 3.37 -5.43
CA VAL A 90 5.63 4.68 -4.77
C VAL A 90 4.92 4.52 -3.42
N ASN A 91 3.90 3.67 -3.33
CA ASN A 91 3.19 3.40 -2.07
C ASN A 91 4.14 2.81 -1.01
N GLY A 92 4.91 1.79 -1.39
CA GLY A 92 5.90 1.18 -0.50
C GLY A 92 6.91 2.20 0.04
N MET A 93 7.51 3.01 -0.85
CA MET A 93 8.44 4.07 -0.46
C MET A 93 7.79 5.11 0.45
N SER A 94 6.58 5.56 0.11
CA SER A 94 5.87 6.58 0.90
C SER A 94 5.53 6.09 2.29
N PHE A 95 5.02 4.87 2.39
CA PHE A 95 4.70 4.26 3.68
C PHE A 95 5.95 4.06 4.55
N LEU A 96 7.04 3.53 3.97
CA LEU A 96 8.30 3.38 4.70
C LEU A 96 8.89 4.74 5.12
N ALA A 97 8.80 5.76 4.27
CA ALA A 97 9.25 7.11 4.61
C ALA A 97 8.47 7.68 5.82
N ILE A 98 7.15 7.50 5.86
CA ILE A 98 6.32 7.90 7.01
C ILE A 98 6.78 7.15 8.26
N LEU A 99 6.95 5.83 8.19
CA LEU A 99 7.45 5.01 9.30
C LEU A 99 8.83 5.47 9.77
N GLY A 100 9.73 5.73 8.82
CA GLY A 100 11.09 6.19 9.11
C GLY A 100 11.11 7.56 9.81
N ILE A 101 10.25 8.49 9.37
CA ILE A 101 10.11 9.81 10.00
C ILE A 101 9.57 9.65 11.43
N VAL A 102 8.51 8.85 11.63
CA VAL A 102 7.95 8.60 12.96
C VAL A 102 8.99 7.94 13.87
N ALA A 103 9.69 6.92 13.39
CA ALA A 103 10.76 6.27 14.15
C ALA A 103 11.90 7.23 14.50
N LEU A 104 12.28 8.09 13.57
CA LEU A 104 13.30 9.10 13.79
C LEU A 104 12.88 10.12 14.86
N ILE A 105 11.64 10.61 14.80
CA ILE A 105 11.10 11.53 15.81
C ILE A 105 11.11 10.88 17.20
N VAL A 106 10.61 9.63 17.30
CA VAL A 106 10.60 8.89 18.56
C VAL A 106 12.01 8.65 19.08
N ALA A 107 12.96 8.29 18.21
CA ALA A 107 14.35 8.08 18.59
C ALA A 107 15.01 9.37 19.10
N VAL A 108 14.78 10.50 18.42
CA VAL A 108 15.32 11.81 18.84
C VAL A 108 14.78 12.23 20.20
N ILE A 109 13.48 12.05 20.44
CA ILE A 109 12.84 12.42 21.73
C ILE A 109 13.41 11.58 22.90
N ASN A 110 13.70 10.30 22.64
CA ASN A 110 14.17 9.37 23.68
C ASN A 110 15.70 9.32 23.84
N THR A 111 16.46 10.07 23.03
CA THR A 111 17.93 10.04 23.05
C THR A 111 18.50 11.32 23.66
N ARG A 112 19.61 11.18 24.41
CA ARG A 112 20.31 12.34 24.98
C ARG A 112 20.86 13.25 23.87
N PRO A 113 20.76 14.60 23.99
CA PRO A 113 21.13 15.53 22.92
C PRO A 113 22.52 15.33 22.31
N GLY A 114 23.52 14.97 23.10
CA GLY A 114 24.89 14.75 22.61
C GLY A 114 25.10 13.48 21.79
N GLN A 115 24.13 12.54 21.78
CA GLN A 115 24.24 11.28 21.06
C GLN A 115 23.33 11.22 19.82
N VAL A 116 22.52 12.24 19.58
CA VAL A 116 21.53 12.26 18.49
C VAL A 116 22.22 12.21 17.13
N ALA A 117 23.25 13.02 16.92
CA ALA A 117 23.89 13.12 15.61
C ALA A 117 24.56 11.80 15.18
N THR A 118 25.42 11.24 16.03
CA THR A 118 26.21 10.04 15.69
C THR A 118 25.42 8.74 15.89
N GLY A 119 24.58 8.67 16.92
CA GLY A 119 23.84 7.46 17.26
C GLY A 119 22.59 7.23 16.41
N ILE A 120 22.00 8.28 15.85
CA ILE A 120 20.73 8.19 15.12
C ILE A 120 20.88 8.65 13.66
N PHE A 121 21.31 9.89 13.44
CA PHE A 121 21.29 10.44 12.07
C PHE A 121 22.28 9.76 11.14
N VAL A 122 23.48 9.42 11.59
CA VAL A 122 24.47 8.77 10.73
C VAL A 122 23.99 7.39 10.28
N PRO A 123 23.61 6.45 11.16
CA PRO A 123 23.04 5.16 10.72
C PRO A 123 21.80 5.31 9.85
N PHE A 124 20.89 6.22 10.20
CA PHE A 124 19.67 6.48 9.43
C PHE A 124 19.99 6.92 7.99
N LEU A 125 20.95 7.82 7.81
CA LEU A 125 21.35 8.33 6.50
C LEU A 125 21.89 7.22 5.58
N PHE A 126 22.63 6.26 6.13
CA PHE A 126 23.16 5.13 5.36
C PHE A 126 22.11 4.04 5.09
N ILE A 127 21.23 3.76 6.03
CA ILE A 127 20.25 2.68 5.91
C ILE A 127 19.02 3.10 5.11
N ALA A 128 18.54 4.33 5.26
CA ALA A 128 17.29 4.79 4.67
C ALA A 128 17.25 4.69 3.13
N PRO A 129 18.28 5.08 2.36
CA PRO A 129 18.24 4.94 0.91
C PRO A 129 18.09 3.48 0.47
N PHE A 130 18.83 2.57 1.11
CA PHE A 130 18.75 1.15 0.80
C PHE A 130 17.38 0.57 1.16
N ALA A 131 16.87 0.90 2.33
CA ALA A 131 15.54 0.48 2.78
C ALA A 131 14.43 1.00 1.84
N LEU A 132 14.54 2.24 1.33
CA LEU A 132 13.60 2.79 0.35
C LEU A 132 13.63 2.02 -0.98
N VAL A 133 14.81 1.63 -1.48
CA VAL A 133 14.91 0.82 -2.70
C VAL A 133 14.25 -0.54 -2.53
N VAL A 134 14.54 -1.23 -1.41
CA VAL A 134 13.91 -2.52 -1.09
C VAL A 134 12.40 -2.35 -0.95
N SER A 135 11.94 -1.31 -0.27
CA SER A 135 10.51 -1.03 -0.11
C SER A 135 9.82 -0.71 -1.44
N ALA A 136 10.51 -0.03 -2.37
CA ALA A 136 10.02 0.19 -3.72
C ALA A 136 9.85 -1.13 -4.49
N ALA A 137 10.83 -2.02 -4.40
CA ALA A 137 10.77 -3.31 -5.07
C ALA A 137 9.63 -4.18 -4.53
N VAL A 138 9.52 -4.29 -3.20
CA VAL A 138 8.43 -5.02 -2.52
C VAL A 138 7.08 -4.40 -2.84
N GLY A 139 6.94 -3.08 -2.70
CA GLY A 139 5.70 -2.36 -2.99
C GLY A 139 5.29 -2.49 -4.46
N GLY A 140 6.26 -2.47 -5.38
CA GLY A 140 6.01 -2.72 -6.81
C GLY A 140 5.49 -4.14 -7.07
N ALA A 141 6.11 -5.15 -6.47
CA ALA A 141 5.67 -6.54 -6.58
C ALA A 141 4.25 -6.74 -6.01
N VAL A 142 3.98 -6.19 -4.83
CA VAL A 142 2.64 -6.21 -4.20
C VAL A 142 1.63 -5.47 -5.08
N GLY A 143 1.99 -4.29 -5.61
CA GLY A 143 1.14 -3.53 -6.52
C GLY A 143 0.82 -4.29 -7.81
N LEU A 144 1.76 -5.07 -8.34
CA LEU A 144 1.53 -5.93 -9.49
C LEU A 144 0.55 -7.06 -9.17
N ILE A 145 0.71 -7.73 -8.01
CA ILE A 145 -0.19 -8.80 -7.56
C ILE A 145 -1.62 -8.25 -7.42
N PHE A 146 -1.80 -7.16 -6.69
CA PHE A 146 -3.12 -6.54 -6.54
C PHE A 146 -3.67 -6.02 -7.87
N GLY A 147 -2.84 -5.44 -8.72
CA GLY A 147 -3.25 -4.99 -10.05
C GLY A 147 -3.74 -6.13 -10.95
N THR A 148 -3.15 -7.32 -10.85
CA THR A 148 -3.64 -8.50 -11.59
C THR A 148 -4.95 -9.04 -11.03
N LEU A 149 -5.12 -9.00 -9.69
CA LEU A 149 -6.38 -9.35 -9.05
C LEU A 149 -7.50 -8.37 -9.46
N ASP A 150 -7.23 -7.07 -9.46
CA ASP A 150 -8.18 -6.05 -9.91
C ASP A 150 -8.62 -6.29 -11.36
N LEU A 151 -7.68 -6.60 -12.25
CA LEU A 151 -8.00 -6.92 -13.65
C LEU A 151 -8.91 -8.15 -13.77
N GLY A 152 -8.69 -9.17 -12.93
CA GLY A 152 -9.58 -10.33 -12.84
C GLY A 152 -10.99 -9.94 -12.39
N LEU A 153 -11.10 -9.11 -11.34
CA LEU A 153 -12.39 -8.64 -10.84
C LEU A 153 -13.14 -7.79 -11.88
N PHE A 154 -12.45 -6.89 -12.58
CA PHE A 154 -13.06 -6.09 -13.65
C PHE A 154 -13.46 -6.93 -14.85
N ALA A 155 -12.71 -7.99 -15.19
CA ALA A 155 -13.11 -8.90 -16.25
C ALA A 155 -14.39 -9.66 -15.90
N LEU A 156 -14.51 -10.15 -14.64
CA LEU A 156 -15.72 -10.83 -14.15
C LEU A 156 -16.92 -9.87 -14.13
N ALA A 157 -16.73 -8.63 -13.68
CA ALA A 157 -17.79 -7.62 -13.69
C ALA A 157 -18.26 -7.27 -15.11
N GLY A 158 -17.34 -7.21 -16.08
CA GLY A 158 -17.67 -6.98 -17.50
C GLY A 158 -18.47 -8.12 -18.14
N LEU A 159 -18.19 -9.36 -17.77
CA LEU A 159 -18.97 -10.52 -18.22
C LEU A 159 -20.41 -10.51 -17.67
N GLY A 160 -20.58 -10.14 -16.38
CA GLY A 160 -21.91 -10.05 -15.78
C GLY A 160 -22.77 -8.90 -16.31
N ALA A 161 -22.16 -7.82 -16.82
CA ALA A 161 -22.89 -6.70 -17.42
C ALA A 161 -23.40 -7.03 -18.84
N GLY A 162 -22.70 -7.87 -19.59
CA GLY A 162 -23.11 -8.30 -20.95
C GLY A 162 -24.39 -9.16 -20.98
N ASP A 163 -24.60 -9.97 -19.96
CA ASP A 163 -25.75 -10.88 -19.87
C ASP A 163 -27.05 -10.15 -19.48
N ALA A 164 -26.94 -9.00 -18.82
CA ALA A 164 -28.11 -8.21 -18.40
C ALA A 164 -28.77 -7.43 -19.55
N GLU A 165 -28.03 -7.14 -20.62
CA GLU A 165 -28.54 -6.37 -21.78
C GLU A 165 -29.22 -7.23 -22.85
N THR A 166 -29.12 -8.57 -22.76
CA THR A 166 -29.67 -9.52 -23.75
C THR A 166 -31.02 -10.12 -23.37
N THR A 167 -31.66 -9.69 -22.28
CA THR A 167 -33.02 -10.13 -21.93
C THR A 167 -34.04 -9.17 -22.56
N PRO A 168 -34.80 -9.58 -23.61
CA PRO A 168 -35.83 -8.78 -24.23
C PRO A 168 -37.07 -8.61 -23.35
#